data_570d8a91af75a1067390d82a48fcf9b0
#
_entry.id   570d8a91af75a1067390d82a48fcf9b0
#
_cell.length_a   1.000
_cell.length_b   1.000
_cell.length_c   1.000
_cell.angle_alpha   90.00
_cell.angle_beta   90.00
_cell.angle_gamma   90.00
#
_symmetry.space_group_name_H-M   'P 1'
#
loop_
_entity.id
_entity.type
_entity.pdbx_description
1 polymer ?
#
loop_
_entity_poly.entity_id
_entity_poly.type
_entity_poly.pdbx_seq_one_letter_code
_entity_poly.pdbx_strand_id
1 'polypeptide(L)'
;MKRLFITSAVALLTLGMSAQDNMEPFKHLAVGVEAGLHGVGLEVAMPVQKHLVVRAGYNWMPSGDLVNGEFSIDTKDLKQAQQQYDAIMHFQHKFGDEAPISAGVKVGLQNIKLLLDWYPFEKSSFYLTGGFYFAANKNSFLNIHGNTTENDWAALQELRQKTGDDSYEIALEIGNEKYPVIEKDGCGYMQADYKFDPVKYYVGLGLGRSVPNKRVGFQFELGTMIYTGAKFYLQEKEVVMADAAEQLGDQVKTISDYLAKLPLYPQLTFRLNFLAF
;
A
#
# COMPACT_ATOMS: atom_id res chain seq x y z
N MET A 1 13.90 -26.54 -17.63
CA MET A 1 13.59 -25.15 -17.28
C MET A 1 14.29 -24.67 -15.98
N LYS A 2 14.36 -25.43 -14.89
CA LYS A 2 15.05 -25.02 -13.64
C LYS A 2 16.55 -24.68 -13.80
N ARG A 3 17.27 -25.37 -14.68
CA ARG A 3 18.71 -25.12 -14.91
C ARG A 3 19.00 -23.83 -15.70
N LEU A 4 18.08 -23.40 -16.56
CA LEU A 4 18.22 -22.15 -17.33
C LEU A 4 18.11 -20.90 -16.44
N PHE A 5 17.21 -20.94 -15.44
CA PHE A 5 17.05 -19.83 -14.48
C PHE A 5 18.26 -19.66 -13.56
N ILE A 6 18.87 -20.77 -13.13
CA ILE A 6 20.06 -20.73 -12.26
C ILE A 6 21.27 -20.19 -13.04
N THR A 7 21.43 -20.60 -14.30
CA THR A 7 22.56 -20.14 -15.15
C THR A 7 22.40 -18.65 -15.50
N SER A 8 21.18 -18.18 -15.75
CA SER A 8 20.92 -16.75 -16.01
C SER A 8 21.12 -15.88 -14.77
N ALA A 9 20.74 -16.37 -13.59
CA ALA A 9 20.97 -15.69 -12.31
C ALA A 9 22.47 -15.60 -11.97
N VAL A 10 23.24 -16.66 -12.21
CA VAL A 10 24.70 -16.68 -12.02
C VAL A 10 25.40 -15.77 -13.02
N ALA A 11 24.95 -15.72 -14.29
CA ALA A 11 25.51 -14.83 -15.30
C ALA A 11 25.23 -13.34 -14.98
N LEU A 12 24.07 -13.00 -14.44
CA LEU A 12 23.75 -11.67 -13.95
C LEU A 12 24.58 -11.26 -12.72
N LEU A 13 24.86 -12.20 -11.83
CA LEU A 13 25.74 -11.99 -10.68
C LEU A 13 27.20 -11.72 -11.08
N THR A 14 27.69 -12.32 -12.16
CA THR A 14 29.08 -12.12 -12.64
C THR A 14 29.28 -10.79 -13.39
N LEU A 15 28.24 -10.22 -13.99
CA LEU A 15 28.32 -8.92 -14.67
C LEU A 15 28.47 -7.72 -13.71
N GLY A 16 28.11 -7.87 -12.44
CA GLY A 16 28.21 -6.84 -11.39
C GLY A 16 29.52 -6.82 -10.59
N MET A 17 30.43 -7.77 -10.81
CA MET A 17 31.64 -7.96 -9.98
C MET A 17 32.86 -7.14 -10.47
N SER A 18 32.66 -5.96 -11.02
CA SER A 18 33.80 -5.05 -11.29
C SER A 18 34.26 -4.39 -10.01
N ALA A 19 35.53 -4.62 -9.66
CA ALA A 19 36.17 -3.98 -8.51
C ALA A 19 36.05 -2.45 -8.58
N GLN A 20 35.84 -1.82 -7.47
CA GLN A 20 35.80 -0.37 -7.39
C GLN A 20 37.22 0.14 -7.15
N ASP A 21 37.80 0.77 -8.15
CA ASP A 21 38.94 1.64 -7.96
C ASP A 21 38.41 3.06 -7.72
N ASN A 22 38.67 3.57 -6.48
CA ASN A 22 38.55 4.95 -6.05
C ASN A 22 37.19 5.66 -6.29
N MET A 23 36.24 5.44 -5.39
CA MET A 23 35.13 6.41 -5.22
C MET A 23 35.67 7.66 -4.55
N GLU A 24 36.04 8.64 -5.34
CA GLU A 24 36.41 9.95 -4.79
C GLU A 24 35.16 10.65 -4.25
N PRO A 25 35.20 11.10 -2.97
CA PRO A 25 34.06 11.76 -2.36
C PRO A 25 33.61 12.99 -3.17
N PHE A 26 32.30 13.11 -3.37
CA PHE A 26 31.62 14.24 -4.03
C PHE A 26 32.00 14.50 -5.50
N LYS A 27 32.77 13.63 -6.14
CA LYS A 27 33.18 13.81 -7.54
C LYS A 27 32.26 13.13 -8.56
N HIS A 28 31.42 12.26 -8.12
CA HIS A 28 30.54 11.51 -8.99
C HIS A 28 29.08 11.57 -8.52
N LEU A 29 28.17 11.74 -9.44
CA LEU A 29 26.74 11.67 -9.22
C LEU A 29 26.16 10.61 -10.14
N ALA A 30 25.31 9.75 -9.61
CA ALA A 30 24.52 8.82 -10.40
C ALA A 30 23.02 9.10 -10.24
N VAL A 31 22.28 8.83 -11.30
CA VAL A 31 20.83 8.85 -11.30
C VAL A 31 20.35 7.44 -11.57
N GLY A 32 19.45 6.94 -10.73
CA GLY A 32 18.92 5.59 -10.82
C GLY A 32 17.42 5.57 -11.08
N VAL A 33 16.99 4.61 -11.87
CA VAL A 33 15.59 4.18 -11.94
C VAL A 33 15.47 2.83 -11.25
N GLU A 34 14.42 2.63 -10.49
CA GLU A 34 14.23 1.40 -9.75
C GLU A 34 12.83 0.84 -9.89
N ALA A 35 12.73 -0.48 -9.74
CA ALA A 35 11.47 -1.20 -9.68
C ALA A 35 11.58 -2.30 -8.62
N GLY A 36 10.52 -2.49 -7.85
CA GLY A 36 10.51 -3.49 -6.79
C GLY A 36 9.15 -3.66 -6.15
N LEU A 37 9.13 -4.35 -5.01
CA LEU A 37 7.89 -4.57 -4.25
C LEU A 37 7.28 -3.28 -3.68
N HIS A 38 8.04 -2.18 -3.65
CA HIS A 38 7.57 -0.85 -3.27
C HIS A 38 7.13 0.01 -4.46
N GLY A 39 7.01 -0.58 -5.65
CA GLY A 39 6.65 0.09 -6.90
C GLY A 39 7.85 0.50 -7.73
N VAL A 40 7.76 1.63 -8.39
CA VAL A 40 8.81 2.23 -9.20
C VAL A 40 9.36 3.48 -8.54
N GLY A 41 10.59 3.87 -8.88
CA GLY A 41 11.18 5.05 -8.27
C GLY A 41 12.33 5.65 -9.07
N LEU A 42 12.70 6.84 -8.63
CA LEU A 42 13.87 7.56 -9.08
C LEU A 42 14.74 7.88 -7.90
N GLU A 43 16.05 7.76 -8.06
CA GLU A 43 17.01 8.13 -7.02
C GLU A 43 18.23 8.82 -7.58
N VAL A 44 18.91 9.55 -6.71
CA VAL A 44 20.24 10.08 -6.93
C VAL A 44 21.19 9.47 -5.90
N ALA A 45 22.41 9.18 -6.30
CA ALA A 45 23.43 8.59 -5.46
C ALA A 45 24.75 9.34 -5.59
N MET A 46 25.40 9.59 -4.45
CA MET A 46 26.68 10.33 -4.40
C MET A 46 27.60 9.69 -3.37
N PRO A 47 28.87 9.42 -3.70
CA PRO A 47 29.85 8.95 -2.75
C PRO A 47 30.21 10.08 -1.80
N VAL A 48 30.11 9.83 -0.49
CA VAL A 48 30.50 10.78 0.58
C VAL A 48 31.82 10.39 1.22
N GLN A 49 32.16 9.11 1.13
CA GLN A 49 33.48 8.55 1.54
C GLN A 49 33.83 7.34 0.65
N LYS A 50 35.07 6.86 0.76
CA LYS A 50 35.57 5.71 -0.02
C LYS A 50 34.66 4.48 0.01
N HIS A 51 33.99 4.25 1.14
CA HIS A 51 33.11 3.09 1.37
C HIS A 51 31.65 3.48 1.62
N LEU A 52 31.30 4.76 1.52
CA LEU A 52 29.96 5.24 1.85
C LEU A 52 29.36 6.02 0.69
N VAL A 53 28.15 5.66 0.33
CA VAL A 53 27.32 6.35 -0.68
C VAL A 53 26.00 6.75 -0.05
N VAL A 54 25.66 8.02 -0.17
CA VAL A 54 24.32 8.51 0.18
C VAL A 54 23.43 8.41 -1.03
N ARG A 55 22.21 7.92 -0.81
CA ARG A 55 21.14 7.85 -1.81
C ARG A 55 19.91 8.62 -1.32
N ALA A 56 19.34 9.43 -2.19
CA ALA A 56 18.06 10.09 -1.97
C ALA A 56 17.14 9.82 -3.16
N GLY A 57 15.86 9.58 -2.92
CA GLY A 57 14.97 9.23 -4.00
C GLY A 57 13.49 9.30 -3.61
N TYR A 58 12.67 9.03 -4.61
CA TYR A 58 11.22 8.98 -4.47
C TYR A 58 10.70 7.69 -5.09
N ASN A 59 9.85 6.99 -4.33
CA ASN A 59 9.17 5.77 -4.77
C ASN A 59 7.68 6.01 -4.89
N TRP A 60 7.12 5.44 -5.91
CA TRP A 60 5.70 5.48 -6.17
C TRP A 60 5.20 4.08 -6.53
N MET A 61 4.26 3.58 -5.75
CA MET A 61 3.49 2.39 -6.10
C MET A 61 2.22 2.85 -6.80
N PRO A 62 1.97 2.45 -8.05
CA PRO A 62 0.72 2.74 -8.73
C PRO A 62 -0.45 2.26 -7.88
N SER A 63 -1.34 3.18 -7.52
CA SER A 63 -2.56 2.85 -6.78
C SER A 63 -3.59 2.31 -7.77
N GLY A 64 -3.72 1.00 -7.83
CA GLY A 64 -4.80 0.31 -8.54
C GLY A 64 -5.45 -0.69 -7.59
N ASP A 65 -6.66 -1.11 -7.91
CA ASP A 65 -7.26 -2.21 -7.18
C ASP A 65 -6.47 -3.49 -7.48
N LEU A 66 -5.84 -4.05 -6.46
CA LEU A 66 -5.14 -5.33 -6.56
C LEU A 66 -6.12 -6.49 -6.64
N VAL A 67 -7.23 -6.35 -5.96
CA VAL A 67 -8.31 -7.33 -5.90
C VAL A 67 -9.62 -6.58 -5.96
N ASN A 68 -10.47 -6.98 -6.89
CA ASN A 68 -11.87 -6.57 -6.97
C ASN A 68 -12.73 -7.79 -6.83
N GLY A 69 -13.82 -7.66 -6.08
CA GLY A 69 -14.80 -8.70 -5.88
C GLY A 69 -16.19 -8.10 -5.76
N GLU A 70 -17.19 -8.91 -6.03
CA GLU A 70 -18.58 -8.59 -5.78
C GLU A 70 -19.13 -9.61 -4.79
N PHE A 71 -19.91 -9.13 -3.84
CA PHE A 71 -20.69 -9.96 -2.93
C PHE A 71 -22.08 -9.32 -2.77
N SER A 72 -23.06 -10.12 -2.40
CA SER A 72 -24.42 -9.65 -2.19
C SER A 72 -24.72 -9.59 -0.70
N ILE A 73 -25.46 -8.57 -0.29
CA ILE A 73 -26.08 -8.47 1.03
C ILE A 73 -27.59 -8.73 0.92
N ASP A 74 -28.16 -9.40 1.91
CA ASP A 74 -29.60 -9.63 1.99
C ASP A 74 -30.32 -8.31 2.30
N THR A 75 -31.27 -7.94 1.47
CA THR A 75 -32.05 -6.70 1.58
C THR A 75 -33.57 -6.95 1.72
N LYS A 76 -33.96 -8.19 2.04
CA LYS A 76 -35.38 -8.60 2.13
C LYS A 76 -36.16 -7.77 3.14
N ASP A 77 -35.55 -7.44 4.28
CA ASP A 77 -36.20 -6.62 5.30
C ASP A 77 -36.46 -5.18 4.82
N LEU A 78 -35.49 -4.59 4.10
CA LEU A 78 -35.65 -3.26 3.47
C LEU A 78 -36.70 -3.29 2.36
N LYS A 79 -36.70 -4.35 1.55
CA LYS A 79 -37.72 -4.58 0.53
C LYS A 79 -39.11 -4.72 1.14
N GLN A 80 -39.26 -5.48 2.21
CA GLN A 80 -40.53 -5.66 2.91
C GLN A 80 -41.02 -4.36 3.54
N ALA A 81 -40.13 -3.60 4.19
CA ALA A 81 -40.43 -2.27 4.72
C ALA A 81 -40.92 -1.34 3.60
N GLN A 82 -40.23 -1.30 2.47
CA GLN A 82 -40.63 -0.49 1.32
C GLN A 82 -42.02 -0.88 0.79
N GLN A 83 -42.31 -2.18 0.68
CA GLN A 83 -43.61 -2.68 0.22
C GLN A 83 -44.77 -2.25 1.11
N GLN A 84 -44.60 -2.15 2.42
CA GLN A 84 -45.64 -1.69 3.34
C GLN A 84 -46.10 -0.25 3.04
N TYR A 85 -45.20 0.59 2.57
CA TYR A 85 -45.45 1.98 2.26
C TYR A 85 -45.71 2.27 0.78
N ASP A 86 -45.41 1.30 -0.14
CA ASP A 86 -45.45 1.54 -1.59
C ASP A 86 -46.81 1.95 -2.11
N ALA A 87 -47.89 1.44 -1.52
CA ALA A 87 -49.27 1.80 -1.89
C ALA A 87 -49.64 3.27 -1.65
N ILE A 88 -48.93 3.93 -0.70
CA ILE A 88 -49.20 5.32 -0.31
C ILE A 88 -48.10 6.26 -0.85
N MET A 89 -46.83 5.78 -0.86
CA MET A 89 -45.67 6.64 -1.10
C MET A 89 -45.10 6.52 -2.50
N HIS A 90 -45.46 5.50 -3.28
CA HIS A 90 -45.05 5.29 -4.68
C HIS A 90 -43.53 5.43 -4.91
N PHE A 91 -42.74 4.44 -4.47
CA PHE A 91 -41.27 4.45 -4.63
C PHE A 91 -40.85 4.31 -6.08
N GLN A 92 -39.90 5.13 -6.51
CA GLN A 92 -39.30 5.08 -7.85
C GLN A 92 -38.20 4.02 -7.93
N HIS A 93 -37.40 3.91 -6.88
CA HIS A 93 -36.33 2.91 -6.77
C HIS A 93 -36.76 1.81 -5.80
N LYS A 94 -36.49 0.56 -6.16
CA LYS A 94 -36.96 -0.59 -5.37
C LYS A 94 -35.82 -1.55 -5.04
N PHE A 95 -35.82 -2.04 -3.80
CA PHE A 95 -34.90 -3.08 -3.39
C PHE A 95 -35.20 -4.42 -4.06
N GLY A 96 -34.13 -5.15 -4.44
CA GLY A 96 -34.20 -6.57 -4.72
C GLY A 96 -34.33 -7.42 -3.46
N ASP A 97 -34.13 -8.72 -3.58
CA ASP A 97 -33.94 -9.61 -2.41
C ASP A 97 -32.52 -9.53 -1.89
N GLU A 98 -31.60 -9.16 -2.77
CA GLU A 98 -30.17 -8.98 -2.50
C GLU A 98 -29.69 -7.71 -3.20
N ALA A 99 -28.77 -7.01 -2.57
CA ALA A 99 -28.06 -5.88 -3.16
C ALA A 99 -26.58 -6.24 -3.40
N PRO A 100 -26.09 -6.12 -4.64
CA PRO A 100 -24.69 -6.36 -4.94
C PRO A 100 -23.83 -5.24 -4.38
N ILE A 101 -22.72 -5.61 -3.76
CA ILE A 101 -21.68 -4.71 -3.25
C ILE A 101 -20.40 -4.98 -4.03
N SER A 102 -19.90 -3.99 -4.72
CA SER A 102 -18.58 -4.04 -5.34
C SER A 102 -17.54 -3.65 -4.29
N ALA A 103 -16.57 -4.52 -4.04
CA ALA A 103 -15.49 -4.26 -3.10
C ALA A 103 -14.13 -4.30 -3.79
N GLY A 104 -13.22 -3.43 -3.36
CA GLY A 104 -11.87 -3.36 -3.87
C GLY A 104 -10.85 -3.20 -2.77
N VAL A 105 -9.63 -3.68 -3.04
CA VAL A 105 -8.48 -3.54 -2.16
C VAL A 105 -7.37 -2.83 -2.91
N LYS A 106 -6.97 -1.66 -2.43
CA LYS A 106 -5.85 -0.87 -2.94
C LYS A 106 -4.68 -0.93 -2.00
N VAL A 107 -3.49 -1.13 -2.56
CA VAL A 107 -2.23 -0.93 -1.84
C VAL A 107 -1.50 0.23 -2.46
N GLY A 108 -1.04 1.14 -1.64
CA GLY A 108 -0.32 2.31 -2.13
C GLY A 108 0.81 2.70 -1.20
N LEU A 109 2.00 2.92 -1.78
CA LEU A 109 3.16 3.43 -1.09
C LEU A 109 3.75 4.57 -1.90
N GLN A 110 3.85 5.74 -1.29
CA GLN A 110 4.58 6.87 -1.84
C GLN A 110 5.55 7.36 -0.77
N ASN A 111 6.83 7.27 -1.07
CA ASN A 111 7.84 7.59 -0.08
C ASN A 111 8.99 8.40 -0.69
N ILE A 112 9.47 9.35 0.07
CA ILE A 112 10.80 9.92 -0.09
C ILE A 112 11.75 9.05 0.71
N LYS A 113 12.90 8.69 0.18
CA LYS A 113 13.91 7.89 0.87
C LYS A 113 15.22 8.63 1.02
N LEU A 114 15.90 8.37 2.14
CA LEU A 114 17.25 8.78 2.40
C LEU A 114 18.00 7.57 2.97
N LEU A 115 18.95 7.05 2.22
CA LEU A 115 19.66 5.82 2.51
C LEU A 115 21.17 6.04 2.49
N LEU A 116 21.88 5.24 3.25
CA LEU A 116 23.33 5.17 3.28
C LEU A 116 23.76 3.75 2.95
N ASP A 117 24.54 3.60 1.88
CA ASP A 117 25.16 2.33 1.48
C ASP A 117 26.57 2.27 2.01
N TRP A 118 26.90 1.18 2.67
CA TRP A 118 28.23 0.86 3.13
C TRP A 118 28.80 -0.33 2.36
N TYR A 119 29.94 -0.12 1.70
CA TYR A 119 30.69 -1.11 0.94
C TYR A 119 31.87 -1.62 1.79
N PRO A 120 31.72 -2.72 2.56
CA PRO A 120 32.74 -3.21 3.48
C PRO A 120 34.00 -3.75 2.77
N PHE A 121 33.88 -4.16 1.51
CA PHE A 121 34.94 -4.82 0.77
C PHE A 121 35.35 -4.03 -0.49
N GLU A 122 36.59 -3.63 -0.60
CA GLU A 122 37.10 -2.81 -1.73
C GLU A 122 36.91 -3.49 -3.10
N LYS A 123 37.07 -4.82 -3.17
CA LYS A 123 36.99 -5.60 -4.41
C LYS A 123 35.62 -6.22 -4.68
N SER A 124 34.62 -5.88 -3.90
CA SER A 124 33.26 -6.45 -4.02
C SER A 124 32.24 -5.37 -4.30
N SER A 125 31.21 -5.73 -5.01
CA SER A 125 30.01 -4.92 -5.20
C SER A 125 28.93 -5.16 -4.12
N PHE A 126 29.23 -5.98 -3.12
CA PHE A 126 28.35 -6.20 -1.97
C PHE A 126 28.30 -4.95 -1.09
N TYR A 127 27.12 -4.58 -0.65
CA TYR A 127 26.91 -3.48 0.27
C TYR A 127 25.80 -3.78 1.28
N LEU A 128 25.88 -3.11 2.40
CA LEU A 128 24.81 -2.99 3.38
C LEU A 128 24.21 -1.60 3.25
N THR A 129 22.91 -1.52 3.40
CA THR A 129 22.20 -0.24 3.34
C THR A 129 21.31 -0.06 4.55
N GLY A 130 21.19 1.18 5.00
CA GLY A 130 20.29 1.58 6.07
C GLY A 130 19.83 3.01 5.90
N GLY A 131 18.70 3.34 6.48
CA GLY A 131 18.18 4.70 6.41
C GLY A 131 16.69 4.79 6.68
N PHE A 132 16.08 5.77 6.03
CA PHE A 132 14.71 6.17 6.30
C PHE A 132 13.89 6.30 5.02
N TYR A 133 12.62 5.93 5.15
CA TYR A 133 11.58 6.26 4.19
C TYR A 133 10.57 7.18 4.87
N PHE A 134 10.21 8.26 4.21
CA PHE A 134 9.22 9.23 4.67
C PHE A 134 8.01 9.16 3.76
N ALA A 135 6.83 8.98 4.32
CA ALA A 135 5.60 9.01 3.55
C ALA A 135 5.44 10.38 2.85
N ALA A 136 5.35 10.37 1.53
CA ALA A 136 5.20 11.59 0.74
C ALA A 136 3.77 12.11 0.73
N ASN A 137 2.81 11.27 1.10
CA ASN A 137 1.41 11.63 1.22
C ASN A 137 0.78 10.91 2.42
N LYS A 138 -0.45 11.32 2.76
CA LYS A 138 -1.25 10.70 3.83
C LYS A 138 -1.95 9.41 3.38
N ASN A 139 -1.53 8.84 2.26
CA ASN A 139 -2.22 7.67 1.70
C ASN A 139 -2.05 6.45 2.60
N SER A 140 -3.11 5.68 2.63
CA SER A 140 -3.18 4.39 3.29
C SER A 140 -2.22 3.42 2.64
N PHE A 141 -1.56 2.60 3.43
CA PHE A 141 -0.85 1.44 2.92
C PHE A 141 -1.82 0.45 2.29
N LEU A 142 -2.92 0.19 2.99
CA LEU A 142 -4.00 -0.67 2.53
C LEU A 142 -5.30 0.12 2.66
N ASN A 143 -6.05 0.19 1.57
CA ASN A 143 -7.39 0.75 1.52
C ASN A 143 -8.34 -0.35 1.04
N ILE A 144 -9.33 -0.66 1.84
CA ILE A 144 -10.43 -1.56 1.51
C ILE A 144 -11.65 -0.68 1.35
N HIS A 145 -12.34 -0.79 0.23
CA HIS A 145 -13.54 0.00 -0.02
C HIS A 145 -14.64 -0.85 -0.62
N GLY A 146 -15.87 -0.42 -0.39
CA GLY A 146 -17.06 -1.05 -0.94
C GLY A 146 -18.07 -0.01 -1.38
N ASN A 147 -18.75 -0.30 -2.49
CA ASN A 147 -19.80 0.53 -3.06
C ASN A 147 -21.08 -0.30 -3.26
N THR A 148 -22.22 0.31 -2.92
CA THR A 148 -23.54 -0.19 -3.36
C THR A 148 -23.73 0.15 -4.84
N THR A 149 -24.83 -0.36 -5.44
CA THR A 149 -25.31 0.19 -6.71
C THR A 149 -25.98 1.56 -6.52
N GLU A 150 -26.05 2.35 -7.59
CA GLU A 150 -26.80 3.60 -7.58
C GLU A 150 -28.28 3.38 -7.24
N ASN A 151 -28.91 2.33 -7.80
CA ASN A 151 -30.30 2.01 -7.54
C ASN A 151 -30.57 1.66 -6.08
N ASP A 152 -29.73 0.82 -5.46
CA ASP A 152 -29.93 0.40 -4.07
C ASP A 152 -29.70 1.56 -3.10
N TRP A 153 -28.71 2.44 -3.42
CA TRP A 153 -28.50 3.66 -2.65
C TRP A 153 -29.67 4.63 -2.77
N ALA A 154 -30.16 4.87 -4.01
CA ALA A 154 -31.31 5.71 -4.26
C ALA A 154 -32.59 5.16 -3.56
N ALA A 155 -32.81 3.83 -3.61
CA ALA A 155 -33.91 3.18 -2.92
C ALA A 155 -33.86 3.39 -1.40
N LEU A 156 -32.66 3.31 -0.81
CA LEU A 156 -32.45 3.58 0.62
C LEU A 156 -32.75 5.04 0.97
N GLN A 157 -32.20 5.96 0.21
CA GLN A 157 -32.41 7.39 0.44
C GLN A 157 -33.90 7.77 0.27
N GLU A 158 -34.56 7.22 -0.73
CA GLU A 158 -35.98 7.45 -0.96
C GLU A 158 -36.84 6.87 0.18
N LEU A 159 -36.49 5.67 0.71
CA LEU A 159 -37.16 5.08 1.85
C LEU A 159 -37.04 5.97 3.10
N ARG A 160 -35.84 6.39 3.44
CA ARG A 160 -35.57 7.31 4.57
C ARG A 160 -36.35 8.62 4.44
N GLN A 161 -36.27 9.26 3.28
CA GLN A 161 -36.91 10.56 3.04
C GLN A 161 -38.43 10.48 3.13
N LYS A 162 -39.05 9.43 2.60
CA LYS A 162 -40.50 9.28 2.57
C LYS A 162 -41.07 8.80 3.90
N THR A 163 -40.39 7.94 4.61
CA THR A 163 -40.84 7.45 5.93
C THR A 163 -40.50 8.41 7.06
N GLY A 164 -39.46 9.24 6.90
CA GLY A 164 -38.93 10.09 7.98
C GLY A 164 -38.28 9.26 9.10
N ASP A 165 -37.92 8.02 8.83
CA ASP A 165 -37.35 7.08 9.80
C ASP A 165 -35.85 6.94 9.59
N ASP A 166 -35.07 7.50 10.50
CA ASP A 166 -33.61 7.45 10.48
C ASP A 166 -33.06 6.07 10.87
N SER A 167 -33.92 5.14 11.33
CA SER A 167 -33.49 3.77 11.62
C SER A 167 -33.04 2.98 10.37
N TYR A 168 -33.45 3.42 9.17
CA TYR A 168 -32.98 2.88 7.89
C TYR A 168 -31.58 3.38 7.50
N GLU A 169 -30.77 3.82 8.44
CA GLU A 169 -29.35 4.14 8.19
C GLU A 169 -28.52 2.86 8.08
N ILE A 170 -27.76 2.73 7.00
CA ILE A 170 -26.73 1.68 6.91
C ILE A 170 -25.46 2.21 7.58
N ALA A 171 -25.08 1.61 8.69
CA ALA A 171 -23.87 1.95 9.42
C ALA A 171 -23.20 0.66 9.94
N LEU A 172 -21.89 0.66 9.99
CA LEU A 172 -21.13 -0.33 10.72
C LEU A 172 -20.95 0.15 12.15
N GLU A 173 -21.39 -0.63 13.12
CA GLU A 173 -21.18 -0.35 14.54
C GLU A 173 -19.93 -1.07 15.02
N ILE A 174 -19.00 -0.36 15.62
CA ILE A 174 -17.80 -0.93 16.24
C ILE A 174 -17.66 -0.35 17.65
N GLY A 175 -17.74 -1.21 18.65
CA GLY A 175 -17.82 -0.77 20.05
C GLY A 175 -19.09 0.05 20.28
N ASN A 176 -18.92 1.29 20.74
CA ASN A 176 -20.02 2.25 20.95
C ASN A 176 -20.14 3.30 19.83
N GLU A 177 -19.38 3.14 18.76
CA GLU A 177 -19.31 4.12 17.66
C GLU A 177 -20.01 3.58 16.42
N LYS A 178 -20.74 4.49 15.72
CA LYS A 178 -21.37 4.21 14.42
C LYS A 178 -20.56 4.85 13.30
N TYR A 179 -20.36 4.07 12.26
CA TYR A 179 -19.66 4.46 11.04
C TYR A 179 -20.63 4.38 9.86
N PRO A 180 -21.31 5.48 9.51
CA PRO A 180 -22.32 5.45 8.48
C PRO A 180 -21.70 5.26 7.09
N VAL A 181 -22.45 4.59 6.21
CA VAL A 181 -22.18 4.59 4.78
C VAL A 181 -22.43 6.01 4.26
N ILE A 182 -21.47 6.56 3.52
CA ILE A 182 -21.57 7.90 2.93
C ILE A 182 -21.94 7.82 1.46
N GLU A 183 -22.50 8.89 0.92
CA GLU A 183 -22.74 9.00 -0.51
C GLU A 183 -21.45 9.40 -1.23
N LYS A 184 -21.14 8.69 -2.29
CA LYS A 184 -20.06 9.01 -3.22
C LYS A 184 -20.44 8.58 -4.63
N ASP A 185 -20.41 9.51 -5.56
CA ASP A 185 -20.73 9.28 -6.98
C ASP A 185 -22.11 8.61 -7.18
N GLY A 186 -23.11 8.97 -6.35
CA GLY A 186 -24.47 8.43 -6.40
C GLY A 186 -24.63 7.03 -5.79
N CYS A 187 -23.59 6.49 -5.20
CA CYS A 187 -23.57 5.18 -4.54
C CYS A 187 -23.32 5.32 -3.04
N GLY A 188 -23.76 4.36 -2.25
CA GLY A 188 -23.31 4.23 -0.87
C GLY A 188 -21.88 3.72 -0.86
N TYR A 189 -21.02 4.40 -0.14
CA TYR A 189 -19.59 4.15 -0.10
C TYR A 189 -19.10 3.97 1.34
N MET A 190 -18.29 2.93 1.55
CA MET A 190 -17.59 2.69 2.80
C MET A 190 -16.12 2.38 2.51
N GLN A 191 -15.22 2.92 3.34
CA GLN A 191 -13.80 2.62 3.23
C GLN A 191 -13.16 2.38 4.59
N ALA A 192 -12.21 1.46 4.58
CA ALA A 192 -11.33 1.16 5.70
C ALA A 192 -9.88 1.36 5.26
N ASP A 193 -9.13 2.10 6.05
CA ASP A 193 -7.74 2.45 5.76
C ASP A 193 -6.82 1.90 6.85
N TYR A 194 -5.76 1.23 6.43
CA TYR A 194 -4.66 0.85 7.31
C TYR A 194 -3.45 1.73 7.01
N LYS A 195 -3.07 2.55 7.98
CA LYS A 195 -2.00 3.55 7.85
C LYS A 195 -0.86 3.25 8.80
N PHE A 196 0.35 3.54 8.35
CA PHE A 196 1.55 3.48 9.18
C PHE A 196 2.05 4.89 9.51
N ASP A 197 2.92 4.99 10.51
CA ASP A 197 3.62 6.23 10.79
C ASP A 197 4.35 6.74 9.53
N PRO A 198 4.46 8.06 9.39
CA PRO A 198 5.07 8.64 8.19
C PRO A 198 6.56 8.31 8.05
N VAL A 199 7.24 7.97 9.13
CA VAL A 199 8.67 7.61 9.13
C VAL A 199 8.80 6.10 9.27
N LYS A 200 9.59 5.50 8.38
CA LYS A 200 9.90 4.07 8.37
C LYS A 200 11.41 3.90 8.35
N TYR A 201 11.91 2.98 9.15
CA TYR A 201 13.32 2.58 9.11
C TYR A 201 13.54 1.56 7.99
N TYR A 202 14.73 1.55 7.43
CA TYR A 202 15.09 0.60 6.39
C TYR A 202 16.44 -0.01 6.67
N VAL A 203 16.53 -1.33 6.47
CA VAL A 203 17.79 -2.06 6.46
C VAL A 203 17.78 -3.06 5.29
N GLY A 204 18.93 -3.21 4.65
CA GLY A 204 19.03 -4.11 3.51
C GLY A 204 20.48 -4.46 3.18
N LEU A 205 20.60 -5.35 2.23
CA LEU A 205 21.87 -5.76 1.65
C LEU A 205 21.71 -5.90 0.13
N GLY A 206 22.76 -5.67 -0.60
CA GLY A 206 22.65 -5.74 -2.05
C GLY A 206 23.96 -6.04 -2.75
N LEU A 207 23.82 -6.19 -4.05
CA LEU A 207 24.90 -6.42 -5.01
C LEU A 207 24.80 -5.38 -6.12
N GLY A 208 25.90 -4.85 -6.56
CA GLY A 208 25.98 -3.78 -7.56
C GLY A 208 26.48 -2.47 -6.93
N ARG A 209 26.44 -1.40 -7.70
CA ARG A 209 26.96 -0.09 -7.27
C ARG A 209 25.94 1.00 -7.50
N SER A 210 25.67 1.76 -6.46
CA SER A 210 24.79 2.94 -6.52
C SER A 210 25.39 4.02 -7.42
N VAL A 211 26.71 4.16 -7.39
CA VAL A 211 27.47 4.97 -8.37
C VAL A 211 28.31 4.00 -9.23
N PRO A 212 27.92 3.78 -10.47
CA PRO A 212 28.60 2.81 -11.33
C PRO A 212 29.95 3.32 -11.84
N ASN A 213 30.94 2.42 -12.03
CA ASN A 213 32.25 2.77 -12.60
C ASN A 213 32.20 3.00 -14.12
N LYS A 214 31.12 2.57 -14.77
CA LYS A 214 30.85 2.77 -16.19
C LYS A 214 29.61 3.64 -16.33
N ARG A 215 29.27 4.07 -17.54
CA ARG A 215 28.09 4.91 -17.79
C ARG A 215 26.79 4.33 -17.22
N VAL A 216 26.69 3.00 -17.16
CA VAL A 216 25.51 2.27 -16.69
C VAL A 216 25.93 1.15 -15.76
N GLY A 217 25.17 0.95 -14.68
CA GLY A 217 25.31 -0.12 -13.72
C GLY A 217 23.97 -0.70 -13.29
N PHE A 218 23.99 -1.96 -12.90
CA PHE A 218 22.85 -2.66 -12.33
C PHE A 218 23.05 -2.87 -10.83
N GLN A 219 21.95 -2.84 -10.11
CA GLN A 219 21.93 -3.08 -8.68
C GLN A 219 20.75 -3.97 -8.30
N PHE A 220 20.98 -4.89 -7.39
CA PHE A 220 19.97 -5.72 -6.79
C PHE A 220 20.04 -5.56 -5.28
N GLU A 221 18.90 -5.35 -4.64
CA GLU A 221 18.83 -5.13 -3.19
C GLU A 221 17.69 -5.93 -2.58
N LEU A 222 17.99 -6.59 -1.47
CA LEU A 222 17.03 -7.26 -0.59
C LEU A 222 17.06 -6.54 0.76
N GLY A 223 15.91 -6.14 1.25
CA GLY A 223 15.81 -5.43 2.51
C GLY A 223 14.45 -5.52 3.14
N THR A 224 14.25 -4.76 4.18
CA THR A 224 12.97 -4.63 4.84
C THR A 224 12.75 -3.21 5.36
N MET A 225 11.53 -2.70 5.16
CA MET A 225 11.06 -1.53 5.88
C MET A 225 10.47 -1.97 7.22
N ILE A 226 10.85 -1.27 8.26
CA ILE A 226 10.35 -1.45 9.63
C ILE A 226 9.39 -0.31 9.91
N TYR A 227 8.15 -0.64 10.17
CA TYR A 227 7.10 0.32 10.47
C TYR A 227 6.94 0.51 11.97
N THR A 228 6.40 1.66 12.33
CA THR A 228 5.87 1.93 13.67
C THR A 228 4.46 2.47 13.53
N GLY A 229 3.67 2.40 14.61
CA GLY A 229 2.39 3.10 14.72
C GLY A 229 1.35 2.73 13.67
N ALA A 230 1.08 1.43 13.49
CA ALA A 230 0.00 0.98 12.62
C ALA A 230 -1.37 1.39 13.19
N LYS A 231 -2.18 2.08 12.37
CA LYS A 231 -3.49 2.58 12.74
C LYS A 231 -4.54 2.17 11.72
N PHE A 232 -5.70 1.82 12.22
CA PHE A 232 -6.86 1.49 11.41
C PHE A 232 -7.87 2.64 11.44
N TYR A 233 -8.38 3.00 10.28
CA TYR A 233 -9.39 4.06 10.12
C TYR A 233 -10.59 3.49 9.39
N LEU A 234 -11.79 3.82 9.84
CA LEU A 234 -13.02 3.55 9.14
C LEU A 234 -13.72 4.88 8.86
N GLN A 235 -14.03 5.16 7.61
CA GLN A 235 -14.57 6.46 7.17
C GLN A 235 -13.78 7.65 7.75
N GLU A 236 -12.44 7.58 7.65
CA GLU A 236 -11.47 8.59 8.15
C GLU A 236 -11.39 8.74 9.68
N LYS A 237 -12.21 8.05 10.46
CA LYS A 237 -12.11 8.02 11.92
C LYS A 237 -11.19 6.88 12.37
N GLU A 238 -10.29 7.16 13.31
CA GLU A 238 -9.41 6.15 13.90
C GLU A 238 -10.25 5.17 14.74
N VAL A 239 -10.03 3.87 14.52
CA VAL A 239 -10.71 2.79 15.22
C VAL A 239 -9.69 2.00 16.03
N VAL A 240 -10.03 1.71 17.28
CA VAL A 240 -9.21 0.84 18.11
C VAL A 240 -9.32 -0.59 17.57
N MET A 241 -8.18 -1.17 17.14
CA MET A 241 -8.16 -2.49 16.51
C MET A 241 -8.71 -3.61 17.42
N ALA A 242 -8.62 -3.46 18.73
CA ALA A 242 -9.20 -4.43 19.66
C ALA A 242 -10.73 -4.50 19.53
N ASP A 243 -11.39 -3.34 19.43
CA ASP A 243 -12.85 -3.25 19.32
C ASP A 243 -13.32 -3.74 17.93
N ALA A 244 -12.56 -3.41 16.87
CA ALA A 244 -12.82 -3.90 15.53
C ALA A 244 -12.67 -5.43 15.42
N ALA A 245 -11.67 -6.00 16.07
CA ALA A 245 -11.39 -7.44 16.04
C ALA A 245 -12.47 -8.26 16.75
N GLU A 246 -13.06 -7.72 17.81
CA GLU A 246 -14.13 -8.38 18.55
C GLU A 246 -15.41 -8.53 17.73
N GLN A 247 -15.72 -7.54 16.86
CA GLN A 247 -16.96 -7.52 16.08
C GLN A 247 -16.81 -8.07 14.65
N LEU A 248 -15.66 -7.85 14.00
CA LEU A 248 -15.42 -8.29 12.62
C LEU A 248 -14.91 -9.73 12.52
N GLY A 249 -14.71 -10.40 13.66
CA GLY A 249 -14.40 -11.82 13.76
C GLY A 249 -12.90 -12.17 13.73
N ASP A 250 -12.64 -13.45 13.98
CA ASP A 250 -11.29 -14.01 14.21
C ASP A 250 -10.30 -13.79 13.04
N GLN A 251 -10.77 -13.63 11.82
CA GLN A 251 -9.90 -13.38 10.67
C GLN A 251 -9.28 -11.98 10.72
N VAL A 252 -10.06 -10.96 11.06
CA VAL A 252 -9.56 -9.59 11.22
C VAL A 252 -8.61 -9.50 12.40
N LYS A 253 -8.93 -10.17 13.51
CA LYS A 253 -8.05 -10.29 14.67
C LYS A 253 -6.72 -10.95 14.31
N THR A 254 -6.75 -12.05 13.56
CA THR A 254 -5.55 -12.77 13.11
C THR A 254 -4.66 -11.88 12.24
N ILE A 255 -5.24 -11.20 11.25
CA ILE A 255 -4.50 -10.27 10.37
C ILE A 255 -3.90 -9.11 11.18
N SER A 256 -4.69 -8.51 12.06
CA SER A 256 -4.26 -7.44 12.96
C SER A 256 -3.09 -7.87 13.85
N ASP A 257 -3.19 -9.03 14.46
CA ASP A 257 -2.15 -9.60 15.32
C ASP A 257 -0.85 -9.89 14.55
N TYR A 258 -0.95 -10.36 13.31
CA TYR A 258 0.22 -10.55 12.45
C TYR A 258 0.89 -9.24 12.08
N LEU A 259 0.12 -8.24 11.67
CA LEU A 259 0.62 -6.92 11.31
C LEU A 259 1.23 -6.18 12.50
N ALA A 260 0.65 -6.33 13.69
CA ALA A 260 1.20 -5.76 14.93
C ALA A 260 2.49 -6.46 15.39
N LYS A 261 2.58 -7.78 15.20
CA LYS A 261 3.73 -8.60 15.64
C LYS A 261 4.92 -8.55 14.68
N LEU A 262 4.68 -8.29 13.38
CA LEU A 262 5.71 -8.24 12.36
C LEU A 262 5.61 -6.92 11.60
N PRO A 263 6.07 -5.81 12.17
CA PRO A 263 6.04 -4.51 11.51
C PRO A 263 7.10 -4.41 10.39
N LEU A 264 7.22 -5.44 9.57
CA LEU A 264 8.24 -5.61 8.56
C LEU A 264 7.59 -5.74 7.18
N TYR A 265 8.02 -4.91 6.23
CA TYR A 265 7.64 -5.06 4.83
C TYR A 265 8.86 -5.45 4.01
N PRO A 266 8.92 -6.68 3.49
CA PRO A 266 10.05 -7.14 2.70
C PRO A 266 10.15 -6.33 1.41
N GLN A 267 11.40 -6.04 1.03
CA GLN A 267 11.73 -5.27 -0.17
C GLN A 267 12.64 -6.09 -1.06
N LEU A 268 12.29 -6.17 -2.33
CA LEU A 268 13.13 -6.66 -3.39
C LEU A 268 13.19 -5.56 -4.44
N THR A 269 14.39 -5.05 -4.73
CA THR A 269 14.56 -3.91 -5.61
C THR A 269 15.61 -4.19 -6.66
N PHE A 270 15.28 -3.89 -7.91
CA PHE A 270 16.21 -3.83 -9.04
C PHE A 270 16.40 -2.37 -9.43
N ARG A 271 17.65 -1.99 -9.70
CA ARG A 271 17.99 -0.63 -10.12
C ARG A 271 18.86 -0.64 -11.36
N LEU A 272 18.65 0.37 -12.17
CA LEU A 272 19.49 0.75 -13.29
C LEU A 272 20.05 2.14 -13.00
N ASN A 273 21.35 2.22 -12.76
CA ASN A 273 22.03 3.45 -12.38
C ASN A 273 22.84 3.99 -13.57
N PHE A 274 22.75 5.29 -13.78
CA PHE A 274 23.46 6.02 -14.81
C PHE A 274 24.43 7.01 -14.16
N LEU A 275 25.69 6.95 -14.53
CA LEU A 275 26.69 7.93 -14.10
C LEU A 275 26.39 9.25 -14.81
N ALA A 276 26.11 10.31 -14.06
CA ALA A 276 25.82 11.62 -14.60
C ALA A 276 27.13 12.42 -14.87
N PHE A 277 28.09 12.35 -13.92
CA PHE A 277 29.45 12.92 -14.05
C PHE A 277 30.39 12.31 -13.03
#